data_dc0f956ee8bf8121c1cd3fcfd2971a0e
#
_entry.id   dc0f956ee8bf8121c1cd3fcfd2971a0e
#
_cell.length_a   1.000
_cell.length_b   1.000
_cell.length_c   1.000
_cell.angle_alpha   90.00
_cell.angle_beta   90.00
_cell.angle_gamma   90.00
#
_symmetry.space_group_name_H-M   'P 1'
#
loop_
_entity.id
_entity.type
_entity.pdbx_description
1 polymer ?
#
loop_
_entity_poly.entity_id
_entity_poly.type
_entity_poly.pdbx_seq_one_letter_code
_entity_poly.pdbx_strand_id
1 'polypeptide(L)'
;MLLAALLVSASLQLQPQAPGQADLRLCFAPPSPHVRYELLVIAQGPAGRSQSRQSGVADSACPVHNRLNLTVTTRVEARLKWWVDGVEQEERVEWIQL
;
A
#
# COMPACT_ATOMS: atom_id res chain seq x y z
N MET A 1 11.39 28.03 -19.27
CA MET A 1 11.50 26.59 -19.53
C MET A 1 10.53 25.84 -18.63
N LEU A 2 9.57 25.16 -19.22
CA LEU A 2 8.61 24.38 -18.46
C LEU A 2 9.20 23.00 -18.22
N LEU A 3 9.42 22.65 -16.96
CA LEU A 3 9.73 21.31 -16.57
C LEU A 3 8.42 20.53 -16.51
N ALA A 4 8.26 19.54 -17.37
CA ALA A 4 7.15 18.65 -17.26
C ALA A 4 7.33 17.79 -16.02
N ALA A 5 6.59 18.11 -14.97
CA ALA A 5 6.56 17.29 -13.77
C ALA A 5 5.76 16.02 -14.09
N LEU A 6 6.32 14.85 -13.78
CA LEU A 6 5.59 13.61 -13.86
C LEU A 6 4.54 13.60 -12.75
N LEU A 7 3.28 13.74 -13.13
CA LEU A 7 2.17 13.70 -12.18
C LEU A 7 1.72 12.26 -12.02
N VAL A 8 2.03 11.69 -10.88
CA VAL A 8 1.63 10.34 -10.51
C VAL A 8 0.78 10.41 -9.25
N SER A 9 -0.35 9.74 -9.28
CA SER A 9 -1.17 9.56 -8.09
C SER A 9 -1.03 8.14 -7.56
N ALA A 10 -1.02 8.00 -6.25
CA ALA A 10 -1.03 6.71 -5.57
C ALA A 10 -2.40 6.49 -4.94
N SER A 11 -2.91 5.28 -5.08
CA SER A 11 -4.16 4.85 -4.45
C SER A 11 -3.88 3.64 -3.58
N LEU A 12 -4.03 3.80 -2.27
CA LEU A 12 -3.89 2.73 -1.30
C LEU A 12 -5.26 2.40 -0.75
N GLN A 13 -5.71 1.15 -0.95
CA GLN A 13 -7.01 0.68 -0.50
C GLN A 13 -6.83 -0.51 0.43
N LEU A 14 -7.48 -0.45 1.57
CA LEU A 14 -7.51 -1.52 2.55
C LEU A 14 -8.96 -1.68 3.00
N GLN A 15 -9.60 -2.79 2.59
CA GLN A 15 -11.02 -2.99 2.80
C GLN A 15 -11.32 -4.33 3.42
N PRO A 16 -12.21 -4.40 4.43
CA PRO A 16 -12.72 -5.68 4.91
C PRO A 16 -13.57 -6.34 3.84
N GLN A 17 -13.38 -7.63 3.61
CA GLN A 17 -14.12 -8.40 2.61
C GLN A 17 -15.10 -9.37 3.25
N ALA A 18 -14.68 -10.04 4.32
CA ALA A 18 -15.45 -11.03 5.05
C ALA A 18 -14.88 -11.09 6.46
N PRO A 19 -15.55 -11.75 7.41
CA PRO A 19 -14.98 -11.91 8.74
C PRO A 19 -13.59 -12.53 8.67
N GLY A 20 -12.60 -11.84 9.22
CA GLY A 20 -11.20 -12.27 9.19
C GLY A 20 -10.49 -12.11 7.85
N GLN A 21 -11.08 -11.41 6.88
CA GLN A 21 -10.47 -11.18 5.58
C GLN A 21 -10.43 -9.69 5.23
N ALA A 22 -9.31 -9.27 4.64
CA ALA A 22 -9.14 -7.92 4.13
C ALA A 22 -8.51 -7.96 2.75
N ASP A 23 -8.83 -6.98 1.93
CA ASP A 23 -8.26 -6.80 0.61
C ASP A 23 -7.35 -5.58 0.61
N LEU A 24 -6.11 -5.77 0.20
CA LEU A 24 -5.09 -4.71 0.12
C LEU A 24 -4.72 -4.47 -1.33
N ARG A 25 -4.89 -3.24 -1.79
CA ARG A 25 -4.57 -2.87 -3.17
C ARG A 25 -3.78 -1.58 -3.20
N LEU A 26 -2.68 -1.59 -3.95
CA LEU A 26 -1.88 -0.40 -4.22
C LEU A 26 -1.80 -0.20 -5.72
N CYS A 27 -2.26 0.95 -6.19
CA CYS A 27 -2.25 1.30 -7.59
C CYS A 27 -1.61 2.67 -7.80
N PHE A 28 -0.99 2.84 -8.96
CA PHE A 28 -0.41 4.11 -9.40
C PHE A 28 -0.97 4.49 -10.76
N ALA A 29 -1.25 5.76 -10.95
CA ALA A 29 -1.78 6.28 -12.20
C ALA A 29 -1.03 7.55 -12.61
N PRO A 30 -0.29 7.53 -13.70
CA PRO A 30 0.03 6.37 -14.54
C PRO A 30 1.12 5.50 -13.91
N PRO A 31 1.22 4.20 -14.27
CA PRO A 31 2.36 3.39 -13.88
C PRO A 31 3.63 3.92 -14.56
N SER A 32 4.77 3.79 -13.88
CA SER A 32 6.03 4.28 -14.39
C SER A 32 7.21 3.56 -13.78
N PRO A 33 8.27 3.25 -14.55
CA PRO A 33 9.50 2.69 -14.00
C PRO A 33 10.26 3.69 -13.12
N HIS A 34 9.86 4.96 -13.11
CA HIS A 34 10.47 6.00 -12.29
C HIS A 34 9.82 6.10 -10.91
N VAL A 35 8.78 5.30 -10.66
CA VAL A 35 8.09 5.28 -9.37
C VAL A 35 8.52 4.05 -8.58
N ARG A 36 9.02 4.28 -7.38
CA ARG A 36 9.37 3.22 -6.43
C ARG A 36 8.47 3.30 -5.22
N TYR A 37 8.17 2.15 -4.63
CA TYR A 37 7.33 2.08 -3.45
C TYR A 37 7.90 1.14 -2.41
N GLU A 38 7.51 1.40 -1.17
CA GLU A 38 7.77 0.56 -0.02
C GLU A 38 6.49 0.51 0.81
N LEU A 39 5.90 -0.66 0.92
CA LEU A 39 4.63 -0.87 1.60
C LEU A 39 4.86 -1.71 2.85
N LEU A 40 4.48 -1.17 4.00
CA LEU A 40 4.55 -1.84 5.29
C LEU A 40 3.14 -2.17 5.75
N VAL A 41 2.89 -3.42 6.07
CA VAL A 41 1.61 -3.90 6.59
C VAL A 41 1.82 -4.44 7.99
N ILE A 42 1.08 -3.90 8.95
CA ILE A 42 1.13 -4.29 10.35
C ILE A 42 -0.24 -4.83 10.72
N ALA A 43 -0.27 -6.05 11.23
CA ALA A 43 -1.49 -6.67 11.75
C ALA A 43 -1.31 -6.93 13.24
N GLN A 44 -2.24 -6.46 14.06
CA GLN A 44 -2.21 -6.62 15.50
C GLN A 44 -3.55 -7.12 15.99
N GLY A 45 -3.54 -8.27 16.66
CA GLY A 45 -4.75 -8.91 17.14
C GLY A 45 -4.51 -9.76 18.37
N PRO A 46 -5.51 -10.55 18.79
CA PRO A 46 -5.40 -11.39 19.99
C PRO A 46 -4.27 -12.40 19.95
N ALA A 47 -3.92 -12.87 18.75
CA ALA A 47 -2.84 -13.85 18.55
C ALA A 47 -1.45 -13.22 18.49
N GLY A 48 -1.34 -11.88 18.54
CA GLY A 48 -0.08 -11.19 18.48
C GLY A 48 0.01 -10.18 17.34
N ARG A 49 1.25 -9.80 17.01
CA ARG A 49 1.55 -8.80 16.01
C ARG A 49 2.37 -9.42 14.88
N SER A 50 1.98 -9.14 13.65
CA SER A 50 2.77 -9.50 12.48
C SER A 50 3.07 -8.26 11.64
N GLN A 51 4.13 -8.34 10.84
CA GLN A 51 4.60 -7.24 10.05
C GLN A 51 5.19 -7.77 8.76
N SER A 52 4.82 -7.18 7.63
CA SER A 52 5.35 -7.55 6.33
C SER A 52 5.70 -6.31 5.52
N ARG A 53 6.69 -6.44 4.64
CA ARG A 53 7.13 -5.38 3.75
C ARG A 53 7.15 -5.87 2.31
N GLN A 54 6.69 -5.01 1.42
CA GLN A 54 6.79 -5.22 -0.02
C GLN A 54 7.39 -3.96 -0.62
N SER A 55 8.33 -4.13 -1.53
CA SER A 55 8.94 -3.00 -2.22
C SER A 55 9.16 -3.36 -3.67
N GLY A 56 9.19 -2.34 -4.51
CA GLY A 56 9.39 -2.54 -5.94
C GLY A 56 9.25 -1.25 -6.73
N VAL A 57 9.10 -1.45 -8.03
CA VAL A 57 8.91 -0.39 -9.01
C VAL A 57 7.49 -0.49 -9.55
N ALA A 58 6.83 0.66 -9.72
CA ALA A 58 5.45 0.71 -10.19
C ALA A 58 5.37 0.63 -11.72
N ASP A 59 5.91 -0.43 -12.30
CA ASP A 59 5.89 -0.67 -13.75
C ASP A 59 4.55 -1.24 -14.24
N SER A 60 3.67 -1.62 -13.32
CA SER A 60 2.28 -1.98 -13.60
C SER A 60 1.34 -1.08 -12.83
N ALA A 61 0.09 -0.97 -13.27
CA ALA A 61 -0.89 -0.06 -12.67
C ALA A 61 -1.15 -0.38 -11.20
N CYS A 62 -1.29 -1.67 -10.86
CA CYS A 62 -1.55 -2.10 -9.48
C CYS A 62 -0.54 -3.18 -9.08
N PRO A 63 0.67 -2.78 -8.66
CA PRO A 63 1.73 -3.74 -8.35
C PRO A 63 1.47 -4.58 -7.10
N VAL A 64 0.56 -4.15 -6.22
CA VAL A 64 0.20 -4.90 -5.03
C VAL A 64 -1.31 -5.12 -5.01
N HIS A 65 -1.70 -6.39 -4.90
CA HIS A 65 -3.09 -6.79 -4.69
C HIS A 65 -3.09 -8.09 -3.91
N ASN A 66 -3.28 -7.97 -2.61
CA ASN A 66 -3.20 -9.11 -1.69
C ASN A 66 -4.51 -9.29 -0.94
N ARG A 67 -4.88 -10.55 -0.71
CA ARG A 67 -5.92 -10.89 0.24
C ARG A 67 -5.26 -11.32 1.54
N LEU A 68 -5.68 -10.69 2.64
CA LEU A 68 -5.16 -10.98 3.96
C LEU A 68 -6.18 -11.84 4.70
N ASN A 69 -5.72 -12.99 5.22
CA ASN A 69 -6.53 -13.87 6.06
C ASN A 69 -6.04 -13.70 7.49
N LEU A 70 -6.88 -13.12 8.33
CA LEU A 70 -6.51 -12.72 9.67
C LEU A 70 -7.59 -13.17 10.66
N THR A 71 -7.24 -13.14 11.94
CA THR A 71 -8.21 -13.41 13.01
C THR A 71 -9.20 -12.25 13.09
N VAL A 72 -10.47 -12.55 13.37
CA VAL A 72 -11.47 -11.53 13.70
C VAL A 72 -10.96 -10.71 14.88
N THR A 73 -11.26 -9.41 14.92
CA THR A 73 -10.76 -8.42 15.87
C THR A 73 -9.31 -7.97 15.66
N THR A 74 -8.70 -8.34 14.56
CA THR A 74 -7.36 -7.84 14.19
C THR A 74 -7.46 -6.42 13.62
N ARG A 75 -6.55 -5.54 14.06
CA ARG A 75 -6.35 -4.23 13.45
C ARG A 75 -5.25 -4.34 12.41
N VAL A 76 -5.51 -3.83 11.22
CA VAL A 76 -4.55 -3.83 10.13
C VAL A 76 -4.24 -2.39 9.76
N GLU A 77 -2.95 -2.08 9.63
CA GLU A 77 -2.47 -0.79 9.17
C GLU A 77 -1.54 -0.99 7.99
N ALA A 78 -1.76 -0.24 6.92
CA ALA A 78 -0.89 -0.23 5.76
C ALA A 78 -0.27 1.15 5.62
N ARG A 79 1.06 1.19 5.51
CA ARG A 79 1.83 2.43 5.35
C ARG A 79 2.60 2.38 4.06
N LEU A 80 2.38 3.38 3.22
CA LEU A 80 3.03 3.50 1.92
C LEU A 80 4.02 4.66 1.93
N LYS A 81 5.28 4.34 1.62
CA LYS A 81 6.28 5.33 1.22
C LYS A 81 6.54 5.14 -0.25
N TRP A 82 6.63 6.23 -0.98
CA TRP A 82 6.86 6.14 -2.42
C TRP A 82 7.61 7.36 -2.93
N TRP A 83 8.29 7.17 -4.06
CA TRP A 83 9.19 8.15 -4.65
C TRP A 83 8.93 8.22 -6.15
N VAL A 84 9.00 9.43 -6.69
CA VAL A 84 8.95 9.68 -8.13
C VAL A 84 10.28 10.32 -8.52
N ASP A 85 11.02 9.68 -9.42
CA ASP A 85 12.36 10.11 -9.83
C ASP A 85 13.27 10.41 -8.64
N GLY A 86 13.22 9.55 -7.62
CA GLY A 86 14.01 9.69 -6.41
C GLY A 86 13.51 10.71 -5.41
N VAL A 87 12.41 11.41 -5.71
CA VAL A 87 11.82 12.40 -4.80
C VAL A 87 10.71 11.75 -3.98
N GLU A 88 10.87 11.78 -2.66
CA GLU A 88 9.88 11.21 -1.74
C GLU A 88 8.56 11.97 -1.83
N GLN A 89 7.47 11.23 -1.94
CA GLN A 89 6.13 11.75 -1.98
C GLN A 89 5.47 11.66 -0.61
N GLU A 90 4.28 12.22 -0.49
CA GLU A 90 3.52 12.18 0.75
C GLU A 90 3.19 10.74 1.13
N GLU A 91 3.50 10.35 2.37
CA GLU A 91 3.18 9.03 2.89
C GLU A 91 1.68 8.83 2.97
N ARG A 92 1.22 7.63 2.59
CA ARG A 92 -0.18 7.23 2.70
C ARG A 92 -0.31 6.18 3.80
N VAL A 93 -1.32 6.37 4.66
CA VAL A 93 -1.62 5.43 5.74
C VAL A 93 -3.10 5.12 5.70
N GLU A 94 -3.42 3.82 5.69
CA GLU A 94 -4.78 3.31 5.81
C GLU A 94 -4.82 2.28 6.94
N TRP A 95 -5.93 2.21 7.65
CA TRP A 95 -6.11 1.19 8.67
C TRP A 95 -7.57 0.77 8.76
N ILE A 96 -7.77 -0.48 9.16
CA ILE A 96 -9.11 -1.04 9.41
C ILE A 96 -9.09 -1.90 10.67
N GLN A 97 -10.26 -2.04 11.24
CA GLN A 97 -10.51 -2.97 12.35
C GLN A 97 -11.41 -4.10 11.82
N LEU A 98 -10.91 -5.31 11.86
CA LEU A 98 -11.68 -6.49 11.44
C LEU A 98 -12.62 -6.99 12.55
#